data_d968712d8f11470cf6815fe143cc6e74
#
_entry.id   d968712d8f11470cf6815fe143cc6e74
#
_cell.length_a   1.000
_cell.length_b   1.000
_cell.length_c   1.000
_cell.angle_alpha   90.00
_cell.angle_beta   90.00
_cell.angle_gamma   90.00
#
_symmetry.space_group_name_H-M   'P 1'
#
loop_
_entity.id
_entity.type
_entity.pdbx_description
1 polymer ?
#
loop_
_entity_poly.entity_id
_entity_poly.type
_entity_poly.pdbx_seq_one_letter_code
_entity_poly.pdbx_strand_id
1 'polypeptide(L)'
;MLVLNRFVVPVETQDGFVLRAHAALTALAERPGYLSGRLTRAIEDPDHWTLVTEWESVGAYRRALGGFDVKVHATPLLSQSIDEPSAFETLATAQPGGELTVTASDRAAEPWR
;
A
#
# COMPACT_ATOMS: atom_id res chain seq x y z
N MET A 1 -5.91 -7.72 -2.23
CA MET A 1 -5.00 -6.92 -3.09
C MET A 1 -4.09 -6.08 -2.21
N LEU A 2 -2.88 -5.88 -2.62
CA LEU A 2 -1.83 -5.21 -1.86
C LEU A 2 -1.41 -3.92 -2.54
N VAL A 3 -1.20 -2.87 -1.76
CA VAL A 3 -0.59 -1.63 -2.27
C VAL A 3 0.74 -1.44 -1.55
N LEU A 4 1.81 -1.29 -2.31
CA LEU A 4 3.16 -1.10 -1.82
C LEU A 4 3.73 0.19 -2.39
N ASN A 5 3.81 1.22 -1.57
CA ASN A 5 4.42 2.49 -1.97
C ASN A 5 5.81 2.59 -1.35
N ARG A 6 6.80 2.91 -2.18
CA ARG A 6 8.21 2.99 -1.78
C ARG A 6 8.67 4.43 -1.71
N PHE A 7 9.50 4.72 -0.71
CA PHE A 7 10.04 6.06 -0.47
C PHE A 7 11.53 5.98 -0.16
N VAL A 8 12.28 6.96 -0.65
CA VAL A 8 13.65 7.21 -0.19
C VAL A 8 13.60 8.47 0.65
N VAL A 9 13.93 8.35 1.93
CA VAL A 9 13.76 9.41 2.92
C VAL A 9 15.10 9.69 3.60
N PRO A 10 15.74 10.83 3.30
CA PRO A 10 16.97 11.21 4.00
C PRO A 10 16.74 11.31 5.50
N VAL A 11 17.76 10.97 6.28
CA VAL A 11 17.63 10.93 7.74
C VAL A 11 17.20 12.28 8.32
N GLU A 12 17.57 13.38 7.68
CA GLU A 12 17.23 14.73 8.12
C GLU A 12 15.73 15.03 8.06
N THR A 13 14.99 14.32 7.20
CA THR A 13 13.55 14.54 6.99
C THR A 13 12.72 13.38 7.54
N GLN A 14 13.35 12.42 8.19
CA GLN A 14 12.70 11.18 8.62
C GLN A 14 11.54 11.43 9.59
N ASP A 15 11.74 12.29 10.60
CA ASP A 15 10.72 12.52 11.62
C ASP A 15 9.44 13.11 11.02
N GLY A 16 9.57 14.08 10.15
CA GLY A 16 8.42 14.66 9.44
C GLY A 16 7.73 13.65 8.53
N PHE A 17 8.51 12.82 7.84
CA PHE A 17 7.96 11.76 7.01
C PHE A 17 7.13 10.78 7.83
N VAL A 18 7.65 10.32 8.97
CA VAL A 18 6.95 9.37 9.83
C VAL A 18 5.60 9.92 10.30
N LEU A 19 5.57 11.18 10.71
CA LEU A 19 4.31 11.81 11.13
C LEU A 19 3.29 11.86 9.98
N ARG A 20 3.74 12.24 8.78
CA ARG A 20 2.86 12.25 7.61
C ARG A 20 2.39 10.85 7.24
N ALA A 21 3.27 9.86 7.36
CA ALA A 21 2.92 8.47 7.07
C ALA A 21 1.88 7.94 8.07
N HIS A 22 2.00 8.30 9.34
CA HIS A 22 1.00 7.93 10.35
C HIS A 22 -0.37 8.51 9.99
N ALA A 23 -0.42 9.78 9.61
CA ALA A 23 -1.67 10.43 9.22
C ALA A 23 -2.28 9.79 7.97
N ALA A 24 -1.43 9.48 6.98
CA ALA A 24 -1.87 8.82 5.76
C ALA A 24 -2.45 7.44 6.05
N LEU A 25 -1.74 6.66 6.87
CA LEU A 25 -2.17 5.31 7.22
C LEU A 25 -3.50 5.33 7.98
N THR A 26 -3.65 6.26 8.91
CA THR A 26 -4.89 6.42 9.67
C THR A 26 -6.07 6.77 8.75
N ALA A 27 -5.87 7.70 7.81
CA ALA A 27 -6.92 8.10 6.88
C ALA A 27 -7.34 6.93 5.97
N LEU A 28 -6.37 6.16 5.48
CA LEU A 28 -6.66 4.98 4.65
C LEU A 28 -7.39 3.90 5.46
N ALA A 29 -6.99 3.70 6.72
CA ALA A 29 -7.56 2.66 7.56
C ALA A 29 -9.05 2.88 7.88
N GLU A 30 -9.54 4.10 7.74
CA GLU A 30 -10.95 4.41 7.98
C GLU A 30 -11.83 4.13 6.77
N ARG A 31 -11.26 3.78 5.62
CA ARG A 31 -12.04 3.60 4.40
C ARG A 31 -12.60 2.19 4.29
N PRO A 32 -13.81 2.04 3.73
CA PRO A 32 -14.40 0.73 3.49
C PRO A 32 -13.51 -0.13 2.59
N GLY A 33 -13.35 -1.39 2.96
CA GLY A 33 -12.54 -2.34 2.21
C GLY A 33 -11.07 -2.39 2.62
N TYR A 34 -10.63 -1.52 3.54
CA TYR A 34 -9.30 -1.61 4.11
C TYR A 34 -9.20 -2.83 5.04
N LEU A 35 -8.14 -3.62 4.90
CA LEU A 35 -7.91 -4.81 5.71
C LEU A 35 -6.77 -4.66 6.70
N SER A 36 -5.62 -4.14 6.25
CA SER A 36 -4.46 -3.94 7.11
C SER A 36 -3.48 -2.97 6.47
N GLY A 37 -2.55 -2.47 7.27
CA GLY A 37 -1.50 -1.61 6.75
C GLY A 37 -0.33 -1.50 7.70
N ARG A 38 0.82 -1.13 7.13
CA ARG A 38 2.08 -1.00 7.87
C ARG A 38 2.96 0.06 7.25
N LEU A 39 3.68 0.77 8.11
CA LEU A 39 4.83 1.56 7.71
C LEU A 39 6.07 0.73 8.06
N THR A 40 6.93 0.49 7.09
CA THR A 40 8.14 -0.32 7.29
C THR A 40 9.37 0.40 6.77
N ARG A 41 10.50 0.06 7.32
CA ARG A 41 11.80 0.60 6.92
C ARG A 41 12.75 -0.56 6.67
N ALA A 42 13.54 -0.47 5.60
CA ALA A 42 14.51 -1.50 5.27
C ALA A 42 15.56 -1.63 6.38
N ILE A 43 15.87 -2.86 6.75
CA ILE A 43 16.88 -3.14 7.79
C ILE A 43 18.27 -2.82 7.27
N GLU A 44 18.54 -3.17 6.01
CA GLU A 44 19.87 -3.00 5.39
C GLU A 44 20.13 -1.57 4.92
N ASP A 45 19.07 -0.81 4.65
CA ASP A 45 19.18 0.55 4.13
C ASP A 45 18.10 1.43 4.77
N PRO A 46 18.43 2.09 5.90
CA PRO A 46 17.41 2.81 6.68
C PRO A 46 16.82 4.04 5.99
N ASP A 47 17.33 4.46 4.82
CA ASP A 47 16.69 5.51 4.03
C ASP A 47 15.49 4.99 3.22
N HIS A 48 15.36 3.69 3.07
CA HIS A 48 14.30 3.07 2.28
C HIS A 48 13.11 2.68 3.15
N TRP A 49 11.94 3.23 2.82
CA TRP A 49 10.70 3.02 3.55
C TRP A 49 9.62 2.49 2.62
N THR A 50 8.68 1.76 3.18
CA THR A 50 7.47 1.36 2.45
C THR A 50 6.23 1.63 3.28
N LEU A 51 5.15 1.99 2.58
CA LEU A 51 3.81 2.00 3.13
C LEU A 51 3.06 0.86 2.44
N VAL A 52 2.68 -0.16 3.21
CA VAL A 52 2.03 -1.36 2.69
C VAL A 52 0.60 -1.40 3.22
N THR A 53 -0.38 -1.46 2.33
CA THR A 53 -1.78 -1.62 2.72
C THR A 53 -2.40 -2.79 1.98
N GLU A 54 -3.34 -3.43 2.63
CA GLU A 54 -4.09 -4.54 2.05
C GLU A 54 -5.56 -4.18 1.98
N TRP A 55 -6.21 -4.54 0.86
CA TRP A 55 -7.58 -4.15 0.55
C TRP A 55 -8.38 -5.34 0.05
N GLU A 56 -9.68 -5.28 0.25
CA GLU A 56 -10.59 -6.33 -0.24
C GLU A 56 -10.56 -6.46 -1.76
N SER A 57 -10.40 -5.32 -2.46
CA SER A 57 -10.43 -5.30 -3.92
C SER A 57 -9.75 -4.04 -4.46
N VAL A 58 -9.40 -4.07 -5.75
CA VAL A 58 -8.92 -2.88 -6.46
C VAL A 58 -9.95 -1.76 -6.41
N GLY A 59 -11.23 -2.09 -6.57
CA GLY A 59 -12.30 -1.11 -6.50
C GLY A 59 -12.41 -0.41 -5.16
N ALA A 60 -12.24 -1.17 -4.06
CA ALA A 60 -12.25 -0.60 -2.72
C ALA A 60 -11.10 0.41 -2.54
N TYR A 61 -9.90 0.05 -3.00
CA TYR A 61 -8.77 0.96 -2.94
C TYR A 61 -9.01 2.23 -3.77
N ARG A 62 -9.50 2.08 -5.00
CA ARG A 62 -9.80 3.23 -5.85
C ARG A 62 -10.83 4.16 -5.22
N ARG A 63 -11.87 3.62 -4.62
CA ARG A 63 -12.87 4.43 -3.90
C ARG A 63 -12.27 5.13 -2.69
N ALA A 64 -11.37 4.44 -1.98
CA ALA A 64 -10.68 5.03 -0.83
C ALA A 64 -9.90 6.28 -1.21
N LEU A 65 -9.22 6.27 -2.36
CA LEU A 65 -8.46 7.43 -2.84
C LEU A 65 -9.34 8.65 -3.12
N GLY A 66 -10.64 8.45 -3.31
CA GLY A 66 -11.61 9.55 -3.48
C GLY A 66 -12.10 10.14 -2.18
N GLY A 67 -11.77 9.56 -1.03
CA GLY A 67 -12.21 10.07 0.28
C GLY A 67 -11.54 11.39 0.64
N PHE A 68 -12.29 12.27 1.32
CA PHE A 68 -11.78 13.61 1.66
C PHE A 68 -10.51 13.53 2.51
N ASP A 69 -10.55 12.77 3.60
CA ASP A 69 -9.41 12.66 4.51
C ASP A 69 -8.19 12.02 3.82
N VAL A 70 -8.43 11.08 2.93
CA VAL A 70 -7.35 10.47 2.14
C VAL A 70 -6.72 11.49 1.21
N LYS A 71 -7.53 12.34 0.55
CA LYS A 71 -6.98 13.40 -0.31
C LYS A 71 -6.17 14.42 0.49
N VAL A 72 -6.57 14.70 1.72
CA VAL A 72 -5.87 15.66 2.58
C VAL A 72 -4.60 15.06 3.18
N HIS A 73 -4.67 13.84 3.72
CA HIS A 73 -3.61 13.27 4.55
C HIS A 73 -2.77 12.19 3.88
N ALA A 74 -3.26 11.56 2.83
CA ALA A 74 -2.54 10.46 2.18
C ALA A 74 -2.03 10.82 0.78
N THR A 75 -2.86 11.41 -0.05
CA THR A 75 -2.48 11.69 -1.45
C THR A 75 -1.19 12.51 -1.58
N PRO A 76 -0.96 13.57 -0.78
CA PRO A 76 0.31 14.30 -0.89
C PRO A 76 1.53 13.44 -0.59
N LEU A 77 1.44 12.54 0.37
CA LEU A 77 2.52 11.62 0.68
C LEU A 77 2.71 10.60 -0.44
N LEU A 78 1.63 9.98 -0.89
CA LEU A 78 1.70 8.96 -1.93
C LEU A 78 2.26 9.49 -3.23
N SER A 79 2.06 10.79 -3.53
CA SER A 79 2.61 11.41 -4.72
C SER A 79 4.13 11.53 -4.68
N GLN A 80 4.74 11.39 -3.52
CA GLN A 80 6.20 11.43 -3.34
C GLN A 80 6.85 10.04 -3.42
N SER A 81 6.04 8.99 -3.58
CA SER A 81 6.58 7.63 -3.70
C SER A 81 7.37 7.48 -4.99
N ILE A 82 8.29 6.51 -4.98
CA ILE A 82 9.08 6.15 -6.16
C ILE A 82 8.11 5.69 -7.25
N ASP A 83 8.35 6.15 -8.49
CA ASP A 83 7.51 5.82 -9.64
C ASP A 83 7.74 4.38 -10.10
N GLU A 84 7.10 3.45 -9.40
CA GLU A 84 7.12 2.01 -9.68
C GLU A 84 5.71 1.46 -9.48
N PRO A 85 5.40 0.29 -10.04
CA PRO A 85 4.10 -0.34 -9.78
C PRO A 85 3.86 -0.46 -8.28
N SER A 86 2.68 -0.05 -7.83
CA SER A 86 2.37 -0.01 -6.41
C SER A 86 1.19 -0.90 -6.02
N ALA A 87 0.31 -1.22 -6.96
CA ALA A 87 -0.87 -2.04 -6.68
C ALA A 87 -0.69 -3.44 -7.25
N PHE A 88 -0.90 -4.44 -6.42
CA PHE A 88 -0.65 -5.85 -6.76
C PHE A 88 -1.86 -6.70 -6.41
N GLU A 89 -2.32 -7.51 -7.35
CA GLU A 89 -3.36 -8.49 -7.02
C GLU A 89 -2.73 -9.71 -6.34
N THR A 90 -3.47 -10.32 -5.41
CA THR A 90 -3.02 -11.52 -4.73
C THR A 90 -3.43 -12.74 -5.53
N LEU A 91 -2.46 -13.55 -5.93
CA LEU A 91 -2.72 -14.75 -6.71
C LEU A 91 -2.56 -16.04 -5.92
N ALA A 92 -1.90 -15.99 -4.77
CA ALA A 92 -1.78 -17.13 -3.87
C ALA A 92 -1.52 -16.63 -2.45
N THR A 93 -2.09 -17.34 -1.49
CA THR A 93 -1.89 -17.05 -0.07
C THR A 93 -1.64 -18.36 0.66
N ALA A 94 -0.58 -18.41 1.46
CA ALA A 94 -0.29 -19.57 2.28
C ALA A 94 -0.47 -19.18 3.76
N GLN A 95 -1.14 -20.06 4.51
CA GLN A 95 -1.34 -19.88 5.94
C GLN A 95 -0.22 -20.60 6.71
N PRO A 96 -0.02 -20.24 7.99
CA PRO A 96 0.87 -21.05 8.84
C PRO A 96 0.49 -22.52 8.78
N GLY A 97 1.48 -23.38 8.58
CA GLY A 97 1.22 -24.81 8.35
C GLY A 97 1.21 -25.20 6.88
N GLY A 98 1.24 -24.23 5.98
CA GLY A 98 1.42 -24.48 4.55
C GLY A 98 0.16 -24.61 3.72
N GLU A 99 -1.02 -24.40 4.32
CA GLU A 99 -2.25 -24.42 3.52
C GLU A 99 -2.23 -23.30 2.48
N LEU A 100 -2.33 -23.67 1.21
CA LEU A 100 -2.25 -22.76 0.09
C LEU A 100 -3.62 -22.49 -0.52
N THR A 101 -3.95 -21.21 -0.68
CA THR A 101 -5.14 -20.77 -1.41
C THR A 101 -4.67 -20.08 -2.68
N VAL A 102 -5.15 -20.54 -3.83
CA VAL A 102 -4.85 -19.94 -5.13
C VAL A 102 -6.05 -19.12 -5.56
N THR A 103 -5.79 -17.88 -5.97
CA THR A 103 -6.83 -16.94 -6.37
C THR A 103 -6.65 -16.61 -7.85
N ALA A 104 -7.73 -16.73 -8.62
CA ALA A 104 -7.70 -16.34 -10.02
C ALA A 104 -7.62 -14.82 -10.14
N SER A 105 -6.98 -14.35 -11.21
CA SER A 105 -6.94 -12.92 -11.51
C SER A 105 -8.33 -12.41 -11.84
N ASP A 106 -8.69 -11.24 -11.31
CA ASP A 106 -9.93 -10.54 -11.65
C ASP A 106 -9.83 -9.82 -12.99
N ARG A 107 -8.64 -9.74 -13.55
CA ARG A 107 -8.40 -9.04 -14.79
C ARG A 107 -8.80 -9.92 -15.97
N ALA A 108 -9.33 -9.28 -17.00
CA ALA A 108 -9.58 -9.99 -18.27
C ALA A 108 -8.27 -10.56 -18.79
N ALA A 109 -8.35 -11.75 -19.42
CA ALA A 109 -7.17 -12.35 -20.02
C ALA A 109 -6.58 -11.41 -21.07
N GLU A 110 -5.25 -11.26 -21.03
CA GLU A 110 -4.54 -10.41 -21.96
C GLU A 110 -3.99 -11.25 -23.12
N PRO A 111 -3.97 -10.71 -24.34
CA PRO A 111 -3.50 -11.48 -25.49
C PRO A 111 -2.04 -11.95 -25.39
N TRP A 112 -1.22 -11.24 -24.60
CA TRP A 112 0.19 -11.56 -24.44
C TRP A 112 0.48 -12.67 -23.41
N ARG A 113 -0.52 -13.14 -22.75
CA ARG A 113 -0.38 -14.25 -21.78
C ARG A 113 -0.26 -15.59 -22.47
#